data_27da061f1bebaa7333eb17d0ccb459ea
#
_entry.id   27da061f1bebaa7333eb17d0ccb459ea
#
_cell.length_a   1.000
_cell.length_b   1.000
_cell.length_c   1.000
_cell.angle_alpha   90.00
_cell.angle_beta   90.00
_cell.angle_gamma   90.00
#
_symmetry.space_group_name_H-M   'P 1'
#
loop_
_entity.id
_entity.type
_entity.pdbx_description
1 polymer ?
#
loop_
_entity_poly.entity_id
_entity_poly.type
_entity_poly.pdbx_seq_one_letter_code
_entity_poly.pdbx_strand_id
1 'polypeptide(L)'
;DCSLLAKIGGKVELHSSLIEAGSTLPITDGQWGVGFKLSPKQGGNWEVEVFVRPLTGGRKTYRLAEGDDIIIDENKEGRVRVKRNMEQERQNLELVRAFWHSEGYNLSEHELYPPEFMLDLVQLIQGNPDTFYAEWPEGQGFKIRSLTKGASSWSGVLKPRGQWFDIEGEVSIDEQTRISISELLELVGKSKGKFVKIGENEFLALSEKLRTQLKALDAIANRERGKIKISPFSAALMGDESKIGRAVQ
;
A
#
# COMPACT_ATOMS: atom_id res chain seq x y z
N ASP A 1 -1.30 40.10 2.92
CA ASP A 1 -0.62 40.89 1.90
C ASP A 1 0.62 41.54 2.52
N CYS A 2 1.74 40.79 2.56
CA CYS A 2 3.02 41.25 3.16
C CYS A 2 3.61 42.49 2.48
N SER A 3 3.23 42.79 1.23
CA SER A 3 3.73 43.94 0.48
C SER A 3 3.17 45.27 0.96
N LEU A 4 1.98 45.27 1.53
CA LEU A 4 1.34 46.45 2.13
C LEU A 4 1.97 46.80 3.49
N LEU A 5 2.33 45.80 4.28
CA LEU A 5 2.97 45.97 5.58
C LEU A 5 4.40 46.51 5.46
N ALA A 6 5.15 46.09 4.42
CA ALA A 6 6.48 46.61 4.13
C ALA A 6 6.49 48.07 3.74
N LYS A 7 5.41 48.61 3.14
CA LYS A 7 5.27 50.05 2.80
C LYS A 7 4.89 50.96 3.99
N ILE A 8 4.30 50.37 5.03
CA ILE A 8 3.86 51.07 6.23
C ILE A 8 4.95 51.05 7.32
N GLY A 9 5.87 50.07 7.24
CA GLY A 9 6.90 49.79 8.24
C GLY A 9 7.91 50.92 8.55
N GLY A 10 7.92 51.99 7.74
CA GLY A 10 8.73 53.19 8.05
C GLY A 10 8.03 54.22 8.96
N LYS A 11 6.75 54.00 9.31
CA LYS A 11 5.95 54.96 10.08
C LYS A 11 5.26 54.43 11.33
N VAL A 12 5.31 53.10 11.55
CA VAL A 12 4.70 52.45 12.70
C VAL A 12 5.67 51.38 13.18
N GLU A 13 6.05 51.41 14.45
CA GLU A 13 6.77 50.32 15.09
C GLU A 13 5.82 49.11 15.18
N LEU A 14 5.86 48.23 14.16
CA LEU A 14 5.16 46.97 14.17
C LEU A 14 6.05 45.97 14.90
N HIS A 15 5.87 45.82 16.19
CA HIS A 15 6.43 44.70 16.97
C HIS A 15 5.69 43.40 16.60
N SER A 16 5.93 42.87 15.40
CA SER A 16 5.48 41.59 15.00
C SER A 16 6.69 40.69 14.69
N SER A 17 6.91 39.71 15.51
CA SER A 17 7.92 38.66 15.27
C SER A 17 7.78 37.97 13.90
N LEU A 18 6.64 38.13 13.23
CA LEU A 18 6.35 37.66 11.87
C LEU A 18 7.02 38.55 10.79
N ILE A 19 7.20 39.85 11.03
CA ILE A 19 7.79 40.76 10.02
C ILE A 19 9.32 40.70 10.04
N GLU A 20 9.93 40.58 11.21
CA GLU A 20 11.39 40.40 11.33
C GLU A 20 11.85 39.02 10.80
N ALA A 21 11.04 38.00 10.99
CA ALA A 21 11.36 36.68 10.51
C ALA A 21 11.20 36.50 8.99
N GLY A 22 10.41 37.37 8.32
CA GLY A 22 10.03 37.14 6.92
C GLY A 22 11.10 37.48 5.89
N SER A 23 12.06 38.38 6.19
CA SER A 23 13.00 38.89 5.18
C SER A 23 14.42 38.35 5.28
N THR A 24 14.81 37.73 6.39
CA THR A 24 16.18 37.28 6.66
C THR A 24 16.38 35.78 6.71
N LEU A 25 15.27 34.99 6.79
CA LEU A 25 15.38 33.54 6.83
C LEU A 25 15.85 32.97 5.48
N PRO A 26 16.75 31.99 5.47
CA PRO A 26 17.17 31.32 4.26
C PRO A 26 15.99 30.62 3.61
N ILE A 27 16.01 30.55 2.27
CA ILE A 27 15.01 29.81 1.48
C ILE A 27 15.62 28.47 1.07
N THR A 28 14.84 27.40 1.25
CA THR A 28 15.17 26.07 0.76
C THR A 28 14.03 25.53 -0.09
N ASP A 29 14.33 24.68 -1.05
CA ASP A 29 13.31 23.98 -1.82
C ASP A 29 12.65 22.89 -0.96
N GLY A 30 11.35 22.82 -1.05
CA GLY A 30 10.53 21.84 -0.32
C GLY A 30 10.51 20.48 -0.96
N GLN A 31 10.40 19.45 -0.13
CA GLN A 31 10.03 18.11 -0.56
C GLN A 31 8.55 18.08 -0.95
N TRP A 32 8.22 17.20 -1.90
CA TRP A 32 6.88 17.09 -2.48
C TRP A 32 6.27 15.68 -2.30
N GLY A 33 6.93 14.82 -1.52
CA GLY A 33 6.41 13.48 -1.21
C GLY A 33 5.09 13.57 -0.43
N VAL A 34 4.13 12.73 -0.81
CA VAL A 34 2.81 12.68 -0.18
C VAL A 34 2.82 11.69 0.97
N GLY A 35 2.44 12.17 2.15
CA GLY A 35 2.25 11.37 3.35
C GLY A 35 0.81 10.95 3.53
N PHE A 36 0.62 9.71 3.98
CA PHE A 36 -0.66 9.16 4.39
C PHE A 36 -0.58 8.82 5.87
N LYS A 37 -1.27 9.58 6.71
CA LYS A 37 -1.39 9.27 8.13
C LYS A 37 -2.58 8.35 8.33
N LEU A 38 -2.31 7.17 8.82
CA LEU A 38 -3.24 6.06 8.89
C LEU A 38 -3.64 5.86 10.35
N SER A 39 -4.94 5.99 10.64
CA SER A 39 -5.45 5.92 12.01
C SER A 39 -6.55 4.86 12.11
N PRO A 40 -6.34 3.78 12.89
CA PRO A 40 -7.37 2.77 13.10
C PRO A 40 -8.53 3.35 13.91
N LYS A 41 -9.74 2.95 13.55
CA LYS A 41 -10.98 3.36 14.21
C LYS A 41 -11.76 2.12 14.68
N GLN A 42 -12.82 2.34 15.43
CA GLN A 42 -13.68 1.25 15.88
C GLN A 42 -14.31 0.49 14.71
N GLY A 43 -14.54 -0.80 14.89
CA GLY A 43 -15.13 -1.66 13.86
C GLY A 43 -14.14 -2.12 12.77
N GLY A 44 -12.83 -1.89 12.95
CA GLY A 44 -11.80 -2.33 12.00
C GLY A 44 -11.63 -1.39 10.80
N ASN A 45 -12.34 -0.28 10.76
CA ASN A 45 -12.17 0.75 9.74
C ASN A 45 -10.98 1.67 10.04
N TRP A 46 -10.56 2.44 9.05
CA TRP A 46 -9.42 3.33 9.10
C TRP A 46 -9.79 4.73 8.60
N GLU A 47 -9.21 5.72 9.24
CA GLU A 47 -9.19 7.09 8.73
C GLU A 47 -7.84 7.35 8.07
N VAL A 48 -7.87 8.04 6.93
CA VAL A 48 -6.67 8.38 6.13
C VAL A 48 -6.63 9.89 5.98
N GLU A 49 -5.57 10.51 6.51
CA GLU A 49 -5.26 11.91 6.29
C GLU A 49 -4.14 12.01 5.25
N VAL A 50 -4.37 12.75 4.17
CA VAL A 50 -3.39 12.99 3.09
C VAL A 50 -2.72 14.34 3.31
N PHE A 51 -1.40 14.38 3.33
CA PHE A 51 -0.65 15.59 3.62
C PHE A 51 0.68 15.64 2.86
N VAL A 52 1.33 16.80 2.90
CA VAL A 52 2.74 16.98 2.54
C VAL A 52 3.53 17.54 3.74
N ARG A 53 4.80 17.15 3.82
CA ARG A 53 5.76 17.71 4.77
C ARG A 53 6.94 18.28 3.99
N PRO A 54 6.85 19.56 3.59
CA PRO A 54 7.83 20.14 2.67
C PRO A 54 9.24 20.27 3.26
N LEU A 55 9.37 20.43 4.59
CA LEU A 55 10.68 20.53 5.23
C LEU A 55 11.16 19.18 5.77
N THR A 56 12.35 18.77 5.34
CA THR A 56 13.01 17.58 5.91
C THR A 56 13.24 17.76 7.40
N GLY A 57 12.70 16.82 8.21
CA GLY A 57 12.76 16.91 9.66
C GLY A 57 11.84 17.98 10.27
N GLY A 58 11.03 18.66 9.45
CA GLY A 58 9.97 19.56 9.90
C GLY A 58 8.84 18.81 10.59
N ARG A 59 8.11 19.51 11.45
CA ARG A 59 6.98 18.94 12.20
C ARG A 59 5.63 19.25 11.61
N LYS A 60 5.54 20.33 10.81
CA LYS A 60 4.29 20.79 10.24
C LYS A 60 3.92 19.96 9.01
N THR A 61 2.65 19.67 8.93
CA THR A 61 2.02 19.06 7.75
C THR A 61 1.11 20.09 7.09
N TYR A 62 0.97 19.98 5.78
CA TYR A 62 0.16 20.88 4.98
C TYR A 62 -0.76 20.07 4.09
N ARG A 63 -1.93 20.62 3.74
CA ARG A 63 -2.80 20.02 2.76
C ARG A 63 -2.12 20.00 1.40
N LEU A 64 -2.28 18.90 0.71
CA LEU A 64 -1.71 18.67 -0.61
C LEU A 64 -2.29 19.67 -1.62
N ALA A 65 -1.40 20.41 -2.29
CA ALA A 65 -1.72 21.43 -3.31
C ALA A 65 -2.60 22.60 -2.83
N GLU A 66 -2.68 22.86 -1.51
CA GLU A 66 -3.43 23.97 -0.94
C GLU A 66 -2.52 24.92 -0.13
N GLY A 67 -2.93 26.19 -0.04
CA GLY A 67 -2.24 27.23 0.72
C GLY A 67 -1.10 27.91 -0.05
N ASP A 68 -0.17 28.51 0.70
CA ASP A 68 0.92 29.32 0.13
C ASP A 68 2.05 28.44 -0.44
N ASP A 69 2.69 28.92 -1.49
CA ASP A 69 3.86 28.30 -2.11
C ASP A 69 5.16 28.53 -1.30
N ILE A 70 5.20 29.58 -0.45
CA ILE A 70 6.29 29.82 0.47
C ILE A 70 5.75 29.80 1.89
N ILE A 71 6.27 28.86 2.68
CA ILE A 71 5.89 28.68 4.08
C ILE A 71 7.09 28.91 5.00
N ILE A 72 6.84 29.16 6.28
CA ILE A 72 7.86 29.17 7.32
C ILE A 72 7.69 27.94 8.18
N ASP A 73 8.71 27.11 8.23
CA ASP A 73 8.75 25.91 9.05
C ASP A 73 10.07 25.83 9.83
N GLU A 74 10.15 24.84 10.73
CA GLU A 74 11.25 24.67 11.66
C GLU A 74 11.66 23.20 11.74
N ASN A 75 12.97 22.94 11.70
CA ASN A 75 13.58 21.66 11.98
C ASN A 75 14.65 21.81 13.09
N LYS A 76 15.48 20.80 13.29
CA LYS A 76 16.55 20.82 14.30
C LYS A 76 17.63 21.88 14.04
N GLU A 77 17.76 22.36 12.82
CA GLU A 77 18.73 23.37 12.39
C GLU A 77 18.19 24.79 12.55
N GLY A 78 16.88 24.94 12.77
CA GLY A 78 16.22 26.22 13.00
C GLY A 78 15.07 26.51 12.05
N ARG A 79 14.67 27.78 12.01
CA ARG A 79 13.55 28.26 11.16
C ARG A 79 14.06 28.61 9.77
N VAL A 80 13.32 28.17 8.77
CA VAL A 80 13.62 28.41 7.34
C VAL A 80 12.34 28.75 6.57
N ARG A 81 12.51 29.44 5.45
CA ARG A 81 11.46 29.58 4.44
C ARG A 81 11.57 28.39 3.49
N VAL A 82 10.46 27.72 3.26
CA VAL A 82 10.41 26.56 2.37
C VAL A 82 9.57 26.92 1.16
N LYS A 83 10.14 26.77 -0.03
CA LYS A 83 9.41 26.91 -1.29
C LYS A 83 8.84 25.56 -1.70
N ARG A 84 7.52 25.45 -1.64
CA ARG A 84 6.78 24.25 -2.04
C ARG A 84 6.74 24.13 -3.57
N ASN A 85 6.79 22.91 -4.06
CA ASN A 85 6.55 22.62 -5.47
C ASN A 85 5.06 22.33 -5.71
N MET A 86 4.27 23.42 -5.77
CA MET A 86 2.81 23.32 -5.91
C MET A 86 2.36 22.61 -7.18
N GLU A 87 3.15 22.66 -8.24
CA GLU A 87 2.83 21.94 -9.49
C GLU A 87 2.96 20.43 -9.32
N GLN A 88 4.05 19.98 -8.71
CA GLN A 88 4.23 18.56 -8.40
C GLN A 88 3.19 18.06 -7.40
N GLU A 89 2.84 18.88 -6.41
CA GLU A 89 1.79 18.56 -5.46
C GLU A 89 0.42 18.38 -6.13
N ARG A 90 0.08 19.21 -7.15
CA ARG A 90 -1.16 19.04 -7.92
C ARG A 90 -1.14 17.75 -8.72
N GLN A 91 -0.03 17.42 -9.37
CA GLN A 91 0.11 16.16 -10.10
C GLN A 91 -0.05 14.96 -9.16
N ASN A 92 0.54 15.01 -7.99
CA ASN A 92 0.40 13.96 -6.99
C ASN A 92 -1.04 13.88 -6.44
N LEU A 93 -1.73 15.01 -6.27
CA LEU A 93 -3.13 15.03 -5.85
C LEU A 93 -4.04 14.33 -6.87
N GLU A 94 -3.77 14.54 -8.17
CA GLU A 94 -4.53 13.82 -9.20
C GLU A 94 -4.28 12.30 -9.18
N LEU A 95 -3.05 11.86 -8.90
CA LEU A 95 -2.75 10.43 -8.70
C LEU A 95 -3.51 9.86 -7.51
N VAL A 96 -3.53 10.60 -6.39
CA VAL A 96 -4.27 10.20 -5.19
C VAL A 96 -5.77 10.12 -5.50
N ARG A 97 -6.34 11.14 -6.14
CA ARG A 97 -7.77 11.15 -6.52
C ARG A 97 -8.14 10.01 -7.46
N ALA A 98 -7.29 9.75 -8.46
CA ALA A 98 -7.49 8.65 -9.39
C ALA A 98 -7.51 7.30 -8.68
N PHE A 99 -6.63 7.09 -7.71
CA PHE A 99 -6.63 5.87 -6.89
C PHE A 99 -7.92 5.76 -6.08
N TRP A 100 -8.33 6.81 -5.33
CA TRP A 100 -9.59 6.79 -4.57
C TRP A 100 -10.78 6.46 -5.45
N HIS A 101 -10.85 7.07 -6.62
CA HIS A 101 -11.93 6.83 -7.57
C HIS A 101 -11.92 5.40 -8.13
N SER A 102 -10.75 4.84 -8.42
CA SER A 102 -10.64 3.45 -8.89
C SER A 102 -11.12 2.42 -7.88
N GLU A 103 -10.97 2.73 -6.59
CA GLU A 103 -11.47 1.90 -5.49
C GLU A 103 -12.94 2.19 -5.10
N GLY A 104 -13.61 3.09 -5.84
CA GLY A 104 -15.03 3.44 -5.63
C GLY A 104 -15.28 4.45 -4.51
N TYR A 105 -14.26 5.20 -4.11
CA TYR A 105 -14.36 6.23 -3.08
C TYR A 105 -14.05 7.62 -3.64
N ASN A 106 -14.42 8.63 -2.86
CA ASN A 106 -13.95 10.00 -3.07
C ASN A 106 -12.93 10.36 -2.00
N LEU A 107 -11.95 11.17 -2.35
CA LEU A 107 -11.03 11.72 -1.37
C LEU A 107 -11.78 12.76 -0.52
N SER A 108 -12.13 12.41 0.70
CA SER A 108 -12.81 13.31 1.64
C SER A 108 -12.17 13.24 3.03
N GLU A 109 -12.30 14.32 3.79
CA GLU A 109 -11.85 14.36 5.18
C GLU A 109 -12.82 13.54 6.06
N HIS A 110 -12.26 12.82 7.03
CA HIS A 110 -13.00 12.04 8.02
C HIS A 110 -13.80 10.86 7.49
N GLU A 111 -13.61 10.46 6.23
CA GLU A 111 -14.20 9.23 5.71
C GLU A 111 -13.50 8.01 6.31
N LEU A 112 -14.29 6.98 6.60
CA LEU A 112 -13.77 5.73 7.14
C LEU A 112 -13.67 4.68 6.04
N TYR A 113 -12.48 4.12 5.88
CA TYR A 113 -12.17 3.14 4.86
C TYR A 113 -12.08 1.73 5.45
N PRO A 114 -12.58 0.71 4.75
CA PRO A 114 -12.47 -0.67 5.20
C PRO A 114 -11.04 -1.21 5.08
N PRO A 115 -10.72 -2.33 5.74
CA PRO A 115 -9.38 -2.93 5.69
C PRO A 115 -8.90 -3.25 4.27
N GLU A 116 -9.79 -3.65 3.39
CA GLU A 116 -9.47 -3.96 1.99
C GLU A 116 -8.92 -2.74 1.26
N PHE A 117 -9.56 -1.58 1.40
CA PHE A 117 -9.06 -0.32 0.85
C PHE A 117 -7.66 0.02 1.40
N MET A 118 -7.44 -0.22 2.69
CA MET A 118 -6.15 0.04 3.31
C MET A 118 -5.03 -0.83 2.71
N LEU A 119 -5.33 -2.07 2.38
CA LEU A 119 -4.36 -2.96 1.74
C LEU A 119 -4.03 -2.49 0.31
N ASP A 120 -5.03 -2.00 -0.43
CA ASP A 120 -4.83 -1.41 -1.76
C ASP A 120 -3.99 -0.13 -1.68
N LEU A 121 -4.28 0.74 -0.71
CA LEU A 121 -3.48 1.96 -0.45
C LEU A 121 -2.03 1.63 -0.09
N VAL A 122 -1.80 0.64 0.78
CA VAL A 122 -0.43 0.22 1.13
C VAL A 122 0.30 -0.35 -0.09
N GLN A 123 -0.39 -1.08 -0.95
CA GLN A 123 0.20 -1.58 -2.21
C GLN A 123 0.58 -0.42 -3.14
N LEU A 124 -0.25 0.62 -3.25
CA LEU A 124 0.07 1.84 -4.00
C LEU A 124 1.32 2.52 -3.45
N ILE A 125 1.40 2.70 -2.13
CA ILE A 125 2.53 3.35 -1.45
C ILE A 125 3.82 2.55 -1.69
N GLN A 126 3.80 1.23 -1.50
CA GLN A 126 4.95 0.36 -1.72
C GLN A 126 5.41 0.31 -3.19
N GLY A 127 4.48 0.48 -4.13
CA GLY A 127 4.78 0.56 -5.56
C GLY A 127 5.40 1.89 -6.00
N ASN A 128 5.30 2.94 -5.18
CA ASN A 128 5.76 4.30 -5.50
C ASN A 128 6.51 4.94 -4.32
N PRO A 129 7.59 4.32 -3.81
CA PRO A 129 8.26 4.75 -2.58
C PRO A 129 8.93 6.12 -2.68
N ASP A 130 9.25 6.59 -3.88
CA ASP A 130 9.83 7.92 -4.12
C ASP A 130 8.79 9.05 -4.00
N THR A 131 7.50 8.72 -4.14
CA THR A 131 6.40 9.69 -4.17
C THR A 131 5.55 9.60 -2.90
N PHE A 132 5.31 8.39 -2.40
CA PHE A 132 4.34 8.10 -1.34
C PHE A 132 4.98 7.45 -0.13
N TYR A 133 4.54 7.86 1.06
CA TYR A 133 4.94 7.21 2.31
C TYR A 133 3.76 7.17 3.30
N ALA A 134 3.80 6.22 4.23
CA ALA A 134 2.78 6.06 5.25
C ALA A 134 3.33 6.36 6.65
N GLU A 135 2.53 7.05 7.46
CA GLU A 135 2.73 7.21 8.89
C GLU A 135 1.72 6.32 9.64
N TRP A 136 2.24 5.35 10.36
CA TRP A 136 1.46 4.38 11.11
C TRP A 136 1.48 4.70 12.59
N PRO A 137 0.42 4.38 13.34
CA PRO A 137 0.54 4.23 14.78
C PRO A 137 1.58 3.16 15.12
N GLU A 138 2.25 3.31 16.24
CA GLU A 138 3.31 2.42 16.66
C GLU A 138 2.84 0.94 16.67
N GLY A 139 3.60 0.06 16.00
CA GLY A 139 3.34 -1.38 15.93
C GLY A 139 2.19 -1.85 15.03
N GLN A 140 1.56 -0.96 14.22
CA GLN A 140 0.36 -1.31 13.44
C GLN A 140 0.54 -1.32 11.93
N GLY A 141 1.75 -1.22 11.42
CA GLY A 141 2.00 -1.19 9.96
C GLY A 141 1.64 -2.51 9.27
N PHE A 142 0.98 -2.43 8.11
CA PHE A 142 0.76 -3.59 7.24
C PHE A 142 1.93 -3.79 6.30
N LYS A 143 2.27 -5.05 6.06
CA LYS A 143 3.26 -5.45 5.06
C LYS A 143 2.57 -6.27 3.98
N ILE A 144 2.62 -5.77 2.76
CA ILE A 144 2.10 -6.51 1.61
C ILE A 144 3.27 -7.13 0.87
N ARG A 145 3.20 -8.44 0.70
CA ARG A 145 4.12 -9.20 -0.13
C ARG A 145 3.46 -9.49 -1.47
N SER A 146 4.20 -9.36 -2.54
CA SER A 146 3.79 -9.79 -3.87
C SER A 146 4.61 -11.00 -4.28
N LEU A 147 4.02 -11.91 -5.03
CA LEU A 147 4.76 -13.03 -5.60
C LEU A 147 5.86 -12.51 -6.53
N THR A 148 7.03 -13.08 -6.44
CA THR A 148 8.17 -12.71 -7.29
C THR A 148 7.77 -12.78 -8.77
N LYS A 149 8.20 -11.79 -9.57
CA LYS A 149 7.99 -11.80 -11.03
C LYS A 149 8.55 -13.10 -11.62
N GLY A 150 7.68 -13.97 -12.09
CA GLY A 150 8.03 -15.32 -12.55
C GLY A 150 7.35 -16.44 -11.74
N ALA A 151 6.97 -16.22 -10.49
CA ALA A 151 6.16 -17.14 -9.70
C ALA A 151 4.65 -17.00 -9.98
N SER A 152 4.29 -16.59 -11.18
CA SER A 152 2.88 -16.61 -11.65
C SER A 152 2.33 -18.02 -11.82
N SER A 153 3.15 -19.02 -11.57
CA SER A 153 2.80 -20.43 -11.59
C SER A 153 3.33 -21.11 -10.34
N TRP A 154 2.44 -21.69 -9.59
CA TRP A 154 2.83 -22.65 -8.59
C TRP A 154 3.38 -23.92 -9.29
N SER A 155 4.36 -24.58 -8.69
CA SER A 155 4.80 -25.90 -9.09
C SER A 155 4.20 -26.92 -8.14
N GLY A 156 3.33 -27.76 -8.65
CA GLY A 156 2.75 -28.86 -7.90
C GLY A 156 3.10 -30.21 -8.53
N VAL A 157 3.30 -31.21 -7.70
CA VAL A 157 3.52 -32.59 -8.13
C VAL A 157 2.27 -33.39 -7.77
N LEU A 158 1.72 -34.11 -8.76
CA LEU A 158 0.66 -35.07 -8.55
C LEU A 158 1.29 -36.39 -8.19
N LYS A 159 1.06 -36.88 -6.97
CA LYS A 159 1.52 -38.20 -6.53
C LYS A 159 0.34 -39.19 -6.53
N PRO A 160 0.39 -40.28 -7.32
CA PRO A 160 -0.65 -41.28 -7.29
C PRO A 160 -0.72 -41.96 -5.92
N ARG A 161 -1.92 -42.05 -5.36
CA ARG A 161 -2.20 -42.71 -4.08
C ARG A 161 -3.50 -43.49 -4.14
N GLY A 162 -3.41 -44.74 -4.54
CA GLY A 162 -4.59 -45.60 -4.78
C GLY A 162 -5.45 -45.04 -5.91
N GLN A 163 -6.70 -44.67 -5.60
CA GLN A 163 -7.65 -44.11 -6.59
C GLN A 163 -7.64 -42.60 -6.68
N TRP A 164 -6.70 -41.92 -6.01
CA TRP A 164 -6.62 -40.47 -5.90
C TRP A 164 -5.21 -39.98 -6.23
N PHE A 165 -5.09 -38.71 -6.52
CA PHE A 165 -3.81 -38.01 -6.60
C PHE A 165 -3.67 -37.05 -5.44
N ASP A 166 -2.57 -37.13 -4.68
CA ASP A 166 -2.17 -36.12 -3.70
C ASP A 166 -1.50 -34.97 -4.47
N ILE A 167 -1.88 -33.75 -4.18
CA ILE A 167 -1.21 -32.55 -4.69
C ILE A 167 -0.22 -32.07 -3.64
N GLU A 168 1.05 -32.05 -3.99
CA GLU A 168 2.10 -31.47 -3.18
C GLU A 168 2.75 -30.33 -3.98
N GLY A 169 3.04 -29.23 -3.32
CA GLY A 169 3.70 -28.09 -3.96
C GLY A 169 3.79 -26.89 -3.03
N GLU A 170 4.62 -25.95 -3.44
CA GLU A 170 4.86 -24.70 -2.70
C GLU A 170 4.82 -23.53 -3.68
N VAL A 171 4.44 -22.36 -3.15
CA VAL A 171 4.51 -21.08 -3.83
C VAL A 171 5.60 -20.25 -3.12
N SER A 172 6.60 -19.78 -3.87
CA SER A 172 7.59 -18.87 -3.35
C SER A 172 7.01 -17.46 -3.30
N ILE A 173 6.97 -16.89 -2.12
CA ILE A 173 6.56 -15.49 -1.90
C ILE A 173 7.78 -14.60 -2.15
N ASP A 174 8.91 -14.94 -1.57
CA ASP A 174 10.21 -14.30 -1.78
C ASP A 174 11.35 -15.34 -1.68
N GLU A 175 12.60 -14.88 -1.63
CA GLU A 175 13.77 -15.78 -1.57
C GLU A 175 13.80 -16.66 -0.31
N GLN A 176 13.15 -16.24 0.77
CA GLN A 176 13.20 -16.89 2.08
C GLN A 176 11.86 -17.47 2.51
N THR A 177 10.75 -17.01 1.93
CA THR A 177 9.40 -17.35 2.37
C THR A 177 8.70 -18.19 1.32
N ARG A 178 8.25 -19.39 1.72
CA ARG A 178 7.43 -20.29 0.90
C ARG A 178 6.17 -20.66 1.66
N ILE A 179 5.11 -20.87 0.93
CA ILE A 179 3.83 -21.32 1.47
C ILE A 179 3.40 -22.57 0.71
N SER A 180 2.91 -23.58 1.42
CA SER A 180 2.39 -24.78 0.78
C SER A 180 1.08 -24.47 0.04
N ILE A 181 0.80 -25.21 -1.05
CA ILE A 181 -0.46 -25.08 -1.78
C ILE A 181 -1.67 -25.37 -0.88
N SER A 182 -1.53 -26.35 0.01
CA SER A 182 -2.60 -26.71 0.95
C SER A 182 -2.96 -25.54 1.86
N GLU A 183 -1.96 -24.90 2.42
CA GLU A 183 -2.13 -23.72 3.29
C GLU A 183 -2.68 -22.54 2.50
N LEU A 184 -2.13 -22.28 1.30
CA LEU A 184 -2.59 -21.17 0.45
C LEU A 184 -4.06 -21.33 0.04
N LEU A 185 -4.50 -22.55 -0.32
CA LEU A 185 -5.90 -22.85 -0.62
C LEU A 185 -6.81 -22.60 0.59
N GLU A 186 -6.37 -22.99 1.79
CA GLU A 186 -7.12 -22.73 3.01
C GLU A 186 -7.30 -21.23 3.25
N LEU A 187 -6.23 -20.45 3.08
CA LEU A 187 -6.25 -19.01 3.25
C LEU A 187 -7.10 -18.31 2.18
N VAL A 188 -7.00 -18.73 0.91
CA VAL A 188 -7.82 -18.21 -0.20
C VAL A 188 -9.31 -18.51 0.02
N GLY A 189 -9.65 -19.68 0.53
CA GLY A 189 -11.04 -20.01 0.87
C GLY A 189 -11.65 -19.12 1.95
N LYS A 190 -10.82 -18.58 2.85
CA LYS A 190 -11.24 -17.65 3.91
C LYS A 190 -11.23 -16.17 3.47
N SER A 191 -10.57 -15.87 2.35
CA SER A 191 -10.41 -14.48 1.86
C SER A 191 -11.47 -14.11 0.83
N LYS A 192 -12.08 -12.93 0.99
CA LYS A 192 -13.03 -12.39 0.01
C LYS A 192 -12.36 -11.61 -1.11
N GLY A 193 -11.19 -11.01 -0.87
CA GLY A 193 -10.47 -10.11 -1.77
C GLY A 193 -9.23 -10.74 -2.43
N LYS A 194 -8.41 -9.89 -3.06
CA LYS A 194 -7.12 -10.27 -3.67
C LYS A 194 -6.00 -10.48 -2.66
N PHE A 195 -6.22 -10.07 -1.41
CA PHE A 195 -5.25 -10.20 -0.34
C PHE A 195 -5.55 -11.39 0.56
N VAL A 196 -4.52 -12.13 0.88
CA VAL A 196 -4.58 -13.29 1.76
C VAL A 196 -3.70 -13.02 2.97
N LYS A 197 -4.24 -13.13 4.17
CA LYS A 197 -3.49 -12.91 5.41
C LYS A 197 -2.56 -14.10 5.64
N ILE A 198 -1.24 -13.84 5.68
CA ILE A 198 -0.20 -14.85 5.88
C ILE A 198 0.54 -14.71 7.22
N GLY A 199 0.31 -13.63 7.95
CA GLY A 199 0.89 -13.34 9.26
C GLY A 199 0.03 -12.35 10.03
N GLU A 200 0.50 -11.88 11.18
CA GLU A 200 -0.29 -10.98 12.03
C GLU A 200 -0.67 -9.68 11.30
N ASN A 201 0.31 -9.03 10.69
CA ASN A 201 0.14 -7.82 9.88
C ASN A 201 0.74 -8.01 8.46
N GLU A 202 0.89 -9.26 8.02
CA GLU A 202 1.44 -9.59 6.71
C GLU A 202 0.36 -10.17 5.79
N PHE A 203 0.33 -9.66 4.58
CA PHE A 203 -0.64 -10.03 3.56
C PHE A 203 0.08 -10.38 2.26
N LEU A 204 -0.45 -11.36 1.54
CA LEU A 204 0.00 -11.75 0.21
C LEU A 204 -1.01 -11.22 -0.82
N ALA A 205 -0.55 -10.39 -1.74
CA ALA A 205 -1.33 -9.97 -2.89
C ALA A 205 -1.29 -11.04 -3.98
N LEU A 206 -2.45 -11.58 -4.34
CA LEU A 206 -2.59 -12.58 -5.39
C LEU A 206 -3.01 -11.91 -6.71
N SER A 207 -2.37 -12.31 -7.82
CA SER A 207 -2.89 -11.93 -9.13
C SER A 207 -4.25 -12.59 -9.37
N GLU A 208 -5.12 -11.93 -10.15
CA GLU A 208 -6.46 -12.47 -10.45
C GLU A 208 -6.36 -13.85 -11.12
N LYS A 209 -5.38 -14.05 -12.00
CA LYS A 209 -5.13 -15.34 -12.65
C LYS A 209 -4.85 -16.44 -11.61
N LEU A 210 -3.92 -16.19 -10.69
CA LEU A 210 -3.56 -17.17 -9.67
C LEU A 210 -4.74 -17.45 -8.74
N ARG A 211 -5.46 -16.42 -8.34
CA ARG A 211 -6.65 -16.54 -7.49
C ARG A 211 -7.73 -17.38 -8.15
N THR A 212 -8.00 -17.18 -9.43
CA THR A 212 -8.95 -17.99 -10.22
C THR A 212 -8.50 -19.45 -10.30
N GLN A 213 -7.22 -19.70 -10.54
CA GLN A 213 -6.66 -21.05 -10.56
C GLN A 213 -6.77 -21.74 -9.20
N LEU A 214 -6.46 -21.05 -8.12
CA LEU A 214 -6.58 -21.60 -6.75
C LEU A 214 -8.04 -21.89 -6.38
N LYS A 215 -8.98 -21.03 -6.76
CA LYS A 215 -10.42 -21.29 -6.54
C LYS A 215 -10.93 -22.45 -7.35
N ALA A 216 -10.50 -22.60 -8.61
CA ALA A 216 -10.85 -23.75 -9.44
C ALA A 216 -10.29 -25.05 -8.85
N LEU A 217 -9.05 -25.02 -8.35
CA LEU A 217 -8.45 -26.16 -7.65
C LEU A 217 -9.21 -26.51 -6.37
N ASP A 218 -9.57 -25.50 -5.56
CA ASP A 218 -10.34 -25.72 -4.33
C ASP A 218 -11.72 -26.35 -4.57
N ALA A 219 -12.37 -25.98 -5.66
CA ALA A 219 -13.69 -26.52 -6.03
C ALA A 219 -13.68 -28.02 -6.38
N ILE A 220 -12.54 -28.54 -6.85
CA ILE A 220 -12.40 -29.96 -7.24
C ILE A 220 -11.57 -30.77 -6.23
N ALA A 221 -10.97 -30.14 -5.27
CA ALA A 221 -10.08 -30.72 -4.28
C ALA A 221 -10.87 -31.27 -3.09
N ASN A 222 -10.53 -32.49 -2.69
CA ASN A 222 -10.96 -33.05 -1.43
C ASN A 222 -9.84 -32.89 -0.39
N ARG A 223 -10.16 -32.37 0.77
CA ARG A 223 -9.19 -32.12 1.85
C ARG A 223 -9.30 -33.22 2.90
N GLU A 224 -8.22 -33.95 3.07
CA GLU A 224 -8.15 -34.97 4.10
C GLU A 224 -6.83 -34.87 4.86
N ARG A 225 -6.92 -34.64 6.18
CA ARG A 225 -5.77 -34.56 7.10
C ARG A 225 -4.66 -33.61 6.62
N GLY A 226 -5.05 -32.42 6.15
CA GLY A 226 -4.09 -31.40 5.69
C GLY A 226 -3.47 -31.65 4.31
N LYS A 227 -3.92 -32.71 3.61
CA LYS A 227 -3.53 -33.03 2.23
C LYS A 227 -4.66 -32.70 1.25
N ILE A 228 -4.26 -32.29 0.06
CA ILE A 228 -5.18 -32.05 -1.06
C ILE A 228 -5.18 -33.28 -1.92
N LYS A 229 -6.38 -33.82 -2.16
CA LYS A 229 -6.61 -34.97 -3.03
C LYS A 229 -7.51 -34.56 -4.18
N ILE A 230 -7.20 -35.00 -5.39
CA ILE A 230 -8.06 -34.84 -6.55
C ILE A 230 -8.34 -36.18 -7.18
N SER A 231 -9.51 -36.29 -7.81
CA SER A 231 -9.86 -37.49 -8.57
C SER A 231 -9.04 -37.59 -9.88
N PRO A 232 -8.82 -38.76 -10.44
CA PRO A 232 -8.19 -38.90 -11.74
C PRO A 232 -8.88 -38.12 -12.85
N PHE A 233 -10.21 -38.03 -12.79
CA PHE A 233 -11.01 -37.27 -13.74
C PHE A 233 -10.70 -35.74 -13.62
N SER A 234 -10.65 -35.24 -12.39
CA SER A 234 -10.28 -33.84 -12.12
C SER A 234 -8.83 -33.54 -12.54
N ALA A 235 -7.91 -34.47 -12.32
CA ALA A 235 -6.52 -34.34 -12.72
C ALA A 235 -6.37 -34.27 -14.26
N ALA A 236 -7.16 -35.06 -15.00
CA ALA A 236 -7.18 -35.01 -16.47
C ALA A 236 -7.69 -33.68 -17.02
N LEU A 237 -8.69 -33.07 -16.38
CA LEU A 237 -9.21 -31.73 -16.75
C LEU A 237 -8.22 -30.61 -16.52
N MET A 238 -7.30 -30.75 -15.57
CA MET A 238 -6.24 -29.73 -15.27
C MET A 238 -5.05 -29.84 -16.22
N GLY A 239 -4.93 -30.92 -17.01
CA GLY A 239 -3.73 -31.26 -17.77
C GLY A 239 -3.37 -30.34 -18.94
N ASP A 240 -4.25 -29.42 -19.34
CA ASP A 240 -4.01 -28.57 -20.52
C ASP A 240 -3.60 -27.10 -20.16
N GLU A 241 -3.81 -26.65 -18.95
CA GLU A 241 -3.52 -25.26 -18.57
C GLU A 241 -2.50 -25.06 -17.44
N SER A 242 -2.17 -26.09 -16.71
CA SER A 242 -1.18 -26.01 -15.63
C SER A 242 0.07 -26.81 -16.00
N LYS A 243 1.23 -26.18 -15.93
CA LYS A 243 2.52 -26.89 -15.87
C LYS A 243 2.62 -27.66 -14.54
N ILE A 244 1.75 -28.64 -14.38
CA ILE A 244 1.92 -29.70 -13.40
C ILE A 244 3.06 -30.53 -13.97
N GLY A 245 4.23 -30.45 -13.34
CA GLY A 245 5.43 -31.12 -13.82
C GLY A 245 5.14 -32.58 -14.20
N ARG A 246 5.48 -32.92 -15.44
CA ARG A 246 5.55 -34.29 -15.88
C ARG A 246 6.54 -35.04 -14.98
N ALA A 247 6.04 -35.78 -14.04
CA ALA A 247 6.73 -36.88 -13.40
C ALA A 247 5.86 -38.09 -13.54
N VAL A 248 5.79 -38.57 -14.79
CA VAL A 248 5.41 -39.93 -15.09
C VAL A 248 6.60 -40.55 -15.83
N GLN A 249 7.47 -41.18 -15.12
CA GLN A 249 8.23 -42.36 -15.47
C GLN A 249 8.33 -43.26 -14.26
#